data_2792d2e6d1b9642d5dffb4f9af6d172c
#
_entry.id   2792d2e6d1b9642d5dffb4f9af6d172c
#
_cell.length_a   1.000
_cell.length_b   1.000
_cell.length_c   1.000
_cell.angle_alpha   90.00
_cell.angle_beta   90.00
_cell.angle_gamma   90.00
#
_symmetry.space_group_name_H-M   'P 1'
#
loop_
_entity.id
_entity.type
_entity.pdbx_description
1 polymer ?
#
loop_
_entity_poly.entity_id
_entity_poly.type
_entity_poly.pdbx_seq_one_letter_code
_entity_poly.pdbx_strand_id
1 'polypeptide(L)'
;KRIRKSIEELLEAGLLGDNILGSGRSLNLHVLEGAGAFVCGEETALIASIEGKRGMPTIRPPYPAQSGLYGKPTLINNVETLSLIPWIVRNGAAKFGALGTERSKGTKVFSLAGKVRHGGLIEVPMGITINQIVEGIGGGIADGKTFKAMLVGGPSGGCIPASMGDTPIDFEALAEAGAMMGSGGMVVLDDSDCIVEMCRYFLSFTQHESCGKCSPCRIGTMRLKEMLTRLTQGKGKMADLDLLDELSQVVKQQSLCGLGKTAPNPVLTALKYFREEFIAHINGMCPAGKCKPLIDYWIIDTCIGCTKCEQVCPVDCIDSEAFKMHFIRLDECTRCDACLVACPV
;
A
#
# COMPACT_ATOMS: atom_id res chain seq x y z
N LYS A 1 -24.74 -2.87 -5.08
CA LYS A 1 -25.57 -3.27 -6.22
C LYS A 1 -25.60 -4.79 -6.38
N ARG A 2 -24.44 -5.47 -6.63
CA ARG A 2 -24.38 -6.95 -6.79
C ARG A 2 -24.91 -7.71 -5.57
N ILE A 3 -24.44 -7.37 -4.36
CA ILE A 3 -24.86 -8.02 -3.11
C ILE A 3 -26.38 -7.89 -2.90
N ARG A 4 -26.97 -6.71 -3.11
CA ARG A 4 -28.42 -6.51 -2.99
C ARG A 4 -29.20 -7.40 -3.96
N LYS A 5 -28.76 -7.46 -5.22
CA LYS A 5 -29.37 -8.36 -6.22
C LYS A 5 -29.30 -9.83 -5.78
N SER A 6 -28.15 -10.29 -5.27
CA SER A 6 -28.03 -11.67 -4.78
C SER A 6 -28.91 -11.94 -3.55
N ILE A 7 -29.12 -10.96 -2.67
CA ILE A 7 -30.05 -11.09 -1.54
C ILE A 7 -31.48 -11.23 -2.05
N GLU A 8 -31.90 -10.43 -3.04
CA GLU A 8 -33.22 -10.51 -3.67
C GLU A 8 -33.45 -11.89 -4.30
N GLU A 9 -32.50 -12.38 -5.10
CA GLU A 9 -32.54 -13.71 -5.72
C GLU A 9 -32.63 -14.84 -4.68
N LEU A 10 -31.93 -14.73 -3.55
CA LEU A 10 -31.96 -15.73 -2.47
C LEU A 10 -33.29 -15.68 -1.70
N LEU A 11 -33.89 -14.51 -1.51
CA LEU A 11 -35.23 -14.36 -0.91
C LEU A 11 -36.30 -14.98 -1.82
N GLU A 12 -36.28 -14.71 -3.12
CA GLU A 12 -37.19 -15.30 -4.11
C GLU A 12 -37.07 -16.82 -4.17
N ALA A 13 -35.85 -17.37 -4.01
CA ALA A 13 -35.60 -18.80 -3.97
C ALA A 13 -35.95 -19.46 -2.62
N GLY A 14 -36.41 -18.71 -1.61
CA GLY A 14 -36.70 -19.23 -0.27
C GLY A 14 -35.45 -19.68 0.51
N LEU A 15 -34.29 -19.19 0.14
CA LEU A 15 -33.00 -19.47 0.78
C LEU A 15 -32.60 -18.44 1.83
N LEU A 16 -33.35 -17.33 1.91
CA LEU A 16 -33.29 -16.29 2.94
C LEU A 16 -34.70 -15.95 3.40
N GLY A 17 -34.80 -15.19 4.50
CA GLY A 17 -36.06 -14.79 5.12
C GLY A 17 -36.50 -15.76 6.19
N ASP A 18 -37.80 -15.89 6.37
CA ASP A 18 -38.40 -16.74 7.41
C ASP A 18 -38.60 -18.16 6.91
N ASN A 19 -38.40 -19.12 7.83
CA ASN A 19 -38.64 -20.54 7.59
C ASN A 19 -37.98 -21.10 6.32
N ILE A 20 -36.66 -20.84 6.17
CA ILE A 20 -35.87 -21.21 5.00
C ILE A 20 -36.08 -22.69 4.64
N LEU A 21 -36.56 -22.96 3.41
CA LEU A 21 -36.84 -24.32 2.88
C LEU A 21 -37.68 -25.21 3.85
N GLY A 22 -38.54 -24.60 4.65
CA GLY A 22 -39.39 -25.35 5.62
C GLY A 22 -38.63 -25.86 6.85
N SER A 23 -37.40 -25.44 7.10
CA SER A 23 -36.54 -25.95 8.18
C SER A 23 -36.82 -25.37 9.55
N GLY A 24 -37.74 -24.41 9.69
CA GLY A 24 -38.01 -23.66 10.92
C GLY A 24 -36.92 -22.64 11.27
N ARG A 25 -35.90 -22.46 10.41
CA ARG A 25 -34.82 -21.46 10.61
C ARG A 25 -35.06 -20.22 9.76
N SER A 26 -34.74 -19.06 10.32
CA SER A 26 -34.85 -17.77 9.63
C SER A 26 -33.47 -17.10 9.59
N LEU A 27 -33.15 -16.44 8.47
CA LEU A 27 -31.94 -15.63 8.30
C LEU A 27 -32.25 -14.42 7.44
N ASN A 28 -32.03 -13.23 7.97
CA ASN A 28 -32.17 -11.99 7.27
C ASN A 28 -30.80 -11.32 7.08
N LEU A 29 -30.54 -10.82 5.87
CA LEU A 29 -29.31 -10.11 5.53
C LEU A 29 -29.61 -8.64 5.25
N HIS A 30 -28.85 -7.75 5.85
CA HIS A 30 -28.93 -6.32 5.66
C HIS A 30 -27.63 -5.75 5.10
N VAL A 31 -27.71 -4.87 4.10
CA VAL A 31 -26.56 -4.16 3.54
C VAL A 31 -26.53 -2.75 4.11
N LEU A 32 -25.49 -2.45 4.87
CA LEU A 32 -25.20 -1.12 5.38
C LEU A 32 -24.02 -0.53 4.62
N GLU A 33 -24.19 0.67 4.08
CA GLU A 33 -23.15 1.38 3.36
C GLU A 33 -22.51 2.44 4.27
N GLY A 34 -21.20 2.33 4.49
CA GLY A 34 -20.41 3.34 5.18
C GLY A 34 -19.91 4.42 4.23
N ALA A 35 -19.29 5.47 4.78
CA ALA A 35 -18.71 6.56 4.01
C ALA A 35 -17.32 6.23 3.39
N GLY A 36 -16.83 4.99 3.50
CA GLY A 36 -15.58 4.55 2.92
C GLY A 36 -14.33 4.87 3.76
N ALA A 37 -14.46 5.25 5.02
CA ALA A 37 -13.32 5.49 5.91
C ALA A 37 -12.56 4.19 6.19
N PHE A 38 -11.27 4.15 5.89
CA PHE A 38 -10.42 2.97 6.06
C PHE A 38 -10.39 2.47 7.51
N VAL A 39 -10.39 3.38 8.48
CA VAL A 39 -10.42 3.03 9.92
C VAL A 39 -11.66 2.22 10.32
N CYS A 40 -12.78 2.35 9.60
CA CYS A 40 -14.00 1.57 9.83
C CYS A 40 -13.86 0.09 9.42
N GLY A 41 -12.73 -0.34 8.85
CA GLY A 41 -12.35 -1.74 8.72
C GLY A 41 -11.92 -2.39 10.03
N GLU A 42 -11.56 -1.61 11.04
CA GLU A 42 -11.33 -2.12 12.40
C GLU A 42 -12.67 -2.47 13.06
N GLU A 43 -12.75 -3.65 13.68
CA GLU A 43 -14.02 -4.24 14.12
C GLU A 43 -14.87 -3.37 15.04
N THR A 44 -14.27 -2.67 15.99
CA THR A 44 -15.00 -1.80 16.93
C THR A 44 -15.39 -0.46 16.30
N ALA A 45 -14.60 0.04 15.37
CA ALA A 45 -14.93 1.23 14.56
C ALA A 45 -16.05 0.92 13.56
N LEU A 46 -16.07 -0.31 12.98
CA LEU A 46 -17.14 -0.80 12.13
C LEU A 46 -18.48 -0.83 12.88
N ILE A 47 -18.48 -1.40 14.08
CA ILE A 47 -19.67 -1.43 14.96
C ILE A 47 -20.14 -0.01 15.26
N ALA A 48 -19.25 0.89 15.68
CA ALA A 48 -19.59 2.28 15.97
C ALA A 48 -20.21 2.98 14.74
N SER A 49 -19.68 2.72 13.55
CA SER A 49 -20.21 3.26 12.29
C SER A 49 -21.61 2.74 11.98
N ILE A 50 -21.88 1.45 12.17
CA ILE A 50 -23.19 0.83 11.99
C ILE A 50 -24.22 1.42 12.98
N GLU A 51 -23.82 1.71 14.21
CA GLU A 51 -24.63 2.33 15.24
C GLU A 51 -24.86 3.84 15.02
N GLY A 52 -24.36 4.42 13.91
CA GLY A 52 -24.47 5.86 13.63
C GLY A 52 -23.54 6.74 14.47
N LYS A 53 -22.57 6.14 15.15
CA LYS A 53 -21.54 6.84 15.92
C LYS A 53 -20.31 7.13 15.05
N ARG A 54 -19.43 8.01 15.52
CA ARG A 54 -18.14 8.22 14.86
C ARG A 54 -17.33 6.93 14.84
N GLY A 55 -16.87 6.51 13.67
CA GLY A 55 -16.09 5.30 13.46
C GLY A 55 -14.69 5.39 14.09
N MET A 56 -14.63 5.22 15.38
CA MET A 56 -13.40 5.22 16.18
C MET A 56 -13.24 3.91 16.93
N PRO A 57 -12.04 3.30 16.91
CA PRO A 57 -11.74 2.10 17.67
C PRO A 57 -11.94 2.30 19.18
N THR A 58 -12.38 1.25 19.87
CA THR A 58 -12.49 1.20 21.33
C THR A 58 -11.44 0.29 21.93
N ILE A 59 -11.17 0.48 23.23
CA ILE A 59 -10.25 -0.38 23.99
C ILE A 59 -10.97 -1.72 24.26
N ARG A 60 -10.24 -2.80 24.17
CA ARG A 60 -10.69 -4.16 24.52
C ARG A 60 -9.99 -4.65 25.78
N PRO A 61 -10.62 -5.35 26.70
CA PRO A 61 -12.03 -5.78 26.74
C PRO A 61 -13.03 -4.62 26.97
N PRO A 62 -14.36 -4.80 26.66
CA PRO A 62 -14.96 -6.03 26.14
C PRO A 62 -14.65 -6.27 24.66
N TYR A 63 -14.58 -7.54 24.27
CA TYR A 63 -14.46 -7.93 22.86
C TYR A 63 -15.84 -7.95 22.19
N PRO A 64 -15.94 -7.77 20.87
CA PRO A 64 -17.22 -7.81 20.14
C PRO A 64 -18.04 -9.09 20.40
N ALA A 65 -17.38 -10.24 20.60
CA ALA A 65 -18.04 -11.49 20.95
C ALA A 65 -18.72 -11.44 22.33
N GLN A 66 -18.34 -10.53 23.20
CA GLN A 66 -18.95 -10.32 24.53
C GLN A 66 -19.97 -9.19 24.48
N SER A 67 -19.62 -8.07 23.86
CA SER A 67 -20.45 -6.86 23.74
C SER A 67 -20.08 -6.10 22.48
N GLY A 68 -20.78 -6.36 21.39
CA GLY A 68 -20.58 -5.75 20.09
C GLY A 68 -21.73 -4.84 19.68
N LEU A 69 -22.35 -5.11 18.52
CA LEU A 69 -23.41 -4.30 17.93
C LEU A 69 -24.62 -4.19 18.86
N TYR A 70 -25.00 -2.97 19.20
CA TYR A 70 -26.06 -2.65 20.18
C TYR A 70 -25.88 -3.35 21.53
N GLY A 71 -24.62 -3.56 21.94
CA GLY A 71 -24.27 -4.23 23.21
C GLY A 71 -24.49 -5.73 23.21
N LYS A 72 -24.81 -6.34 22.08
CA LYS A 72 -25.05 -7.80 21.95
C LYS A 72 -23.77 -8.52 21.49
N PRO A 73 -23.59 -9.81 21.84
CA PRO A 73 -22.54 -10.64 21.30
C PRO A 73 -22.55 -10.62 19.76
N THR A 74 -21.42 -10.26 19.15
CA THR A 74 -21.32 -10.03 17.71
C THR A 74 -20.13 -10.77 17.14
N LEU A 75 -20.35 -11.56 16.08
CA LEU A 75 -19.33 -12.21 15.29
C LEU A 75 -19.00 -11.33 14.07
N ILE A 76 -17.72 -11.07 13.84
CA ILE A 76 -17.24 -10.30 12.70
C ILE A 76 -16.27 -11.16 11.90
N ASN A 77 -16.47 -11.22 10.58
CA ASN A 77 -15.61 -11.94 9.66
C ASN A 77 -15.31 -11.09 8.42
N ASN A 78 -14.12 -11.27 7.87
CA ASN A 78 -13.77 -10.73 6.57
C ASN A 78 -14.61 -11.40 5.47
N VAL A 79 -14.95 -10.65 4.42
CA VAL A 79 -15.74 -11.16 3.28
C VAL A 79 -15.04 -12.32 2.57
N GLU A 80 -13.72 -12.28 2.44
CA GLU A 80 -12.94 -13.38 1.85
C GLU A 80 -13.08 -14.67 2.66
N THR A 81 -13.02 -14.58 4.00
CA THR A 81 -13.27 -15.72 4.88
C THR A 81 -14.65 -16.33 4.64
N LEU A 82 -15.69 -15.48 4.57
CA LEU A 82 -17.06 -15.95 4.31
C LEU A 82 -17.20 -16.56 2.91
N SER A 83 -16.49 -16.07 1.91
CA SER A 83 -16.55 -16.59 0.54
C SER A 83 -15.93 -17.98 0.39
N LEU A 84 -14.98 -18.35 1.23
CA LEU A 84 -14.33 -19.67 1.23
C LEU A 84 -15.20 -20.76 1.89
N ILE A 85 -16.07 -20.40 2.82
CA ILE A 85 -16.88 -21.35 3.57
C ILE A 85 -17.73 -22.28 2.68
N PRO A 86 -18.47 -21.81 1.66
CA PRO A 86 -19.25 -22.67 0.79
C PRO A 86 -18.39 -23.70 0.04
N TRP A 87 -17.18 -23.33 -0.34
CA TRP A 87 -16.25 -24.26 -0.99
C TRP A 87 -15.77 -25.34 0.00
N ILE A 88 -15.39 -24.93 1.21
CA ILE A 88 -14.93 -25.84 2.27
C ILE A 88 -16.04 -26.83 2.65
N VAL A 89 -17.28 -26.36 2.82
CA VAL A 89 -18.42 -27.20 3.18
C VAL A 89 -18.71 -28.24 2.10
N ARG A 90 -18.62 -27.87 0.82
CA ARG A 90 -18.87 -28.78 -0.31
C ARG A 90 -17.73 -29.78 -0.57
N ASN A 91 -16.49 -29.38 -0.35
CA ASN A 91 -15.31 -30.17 -0.75
C ASN A 91 -14.58 -30.83 0.42
N GLY A 92 -14.86 -30.41 1.63
CA GLY A 92 -14.25 -30.89 2.87
C GLY A 92 -12.99 -30.14 3.28
N ALA A 93 -12.74 -30.09 4.58
CA ALA A 93 -11.62 -29.38 5.18
C ALA A 93 -10.25 -29.91 4.72
N ALA A 94 -10.15 -31.23 4.47
CA ALA A 94 -8.91 -31.87 4.05
C ALA A 94 -8.42 -31.34 2.69
N LYS A 95 -9.33 -31.13 1.72
CA LYS A 95 -8.97 -30.57 0.42
C LYS A 95 -8.51 -29.12 0.52
N PHE A 96 -9.15 -28.31 1.37
CA PHE A 96 -8.73 -26.94 1.61
C PHE A 96 -7.38 -26.89 2.35
N GLY A 97 -7.21 -27.75 3.36
CA GLY A 97 -5.97 -27.85 4.13
C GLY A 97 -4.77 -28.41 3.36
N ALA A 98 -5.00 -29.06 2.23
CA ALA A 98 -3.93 -29.52 1.32
C ALA A 98 -3.30 -28.38 0.49
N LEU A 99 -3.98 -27.23 0.39
CA LEU A 99 -3.45 -26.03 -0.27
C LEU A 99 -2.75 -25.15 0.77
N GLY A 100 -1.70 -24.47 0.32
CA GLY A 100 -0.94 -23.53 1.16
C GLY A 100 0.21 -24.16 1.94
N THR A 101 0.72 -23.42 2.93
CA THR A 101 1.83 -23.84 3.80
C THR A 101 1.31 -24.61 5.02
N GLU A 102 2.20 -25.05 5.90
CA GLU A 102 1.82 -25.77 7.12
C GLU A 102 0.87 -24.95 8.02
N ARG A 103 1.11 -23.65 8.15
CA ARG A 103 0.36 -22.75 9.04
C ARG A 103 -0.60 -21.82 8.31
N SER A 104 -0.33 -21.49 7.06
CA SER A 104 -1.17 -20.63 6.22
C SER A 104 -1.85 -21.47 5.14
N LYS A 105 -3.09 -21.90 5.40
CA LYS A 105 -3.83 -22.84 4.54
C LYS A 105 -4.71 -22.13 3.51
N GLY A 106 -4.98 -22.83 2.41
CA GLY A 106 -5.93 -22.42 1.38
C GLY A 106 -5.32 -21.50 0.33
N THR A 107 -6.20 -20.72 -0.28
CA THR A 107 -5.87 -19.71 -1.29
C THR A 107 -6.09 -18.30 -0.74
N LYS A 108 -5.53 -17.31 -1.42
CA LYS A 108 -5.81 -15.91 -1.15
C LYS A 108 -5.90 -15.10 -2.43
N VAL A 109 -6.83 -14.15 -2.43
CA VAL A 109 -6.98 -13.19 -3.52
C VAL A 109 -6.09 -12.00 -3.28
N PHE A 110 -5.31 -11.61 -4.31
CA PHE A 110 -4.47 -10.42 -4.30
C PHE A 110 -4.86 -9.47 -5.43
N SER A 111 -4.72 -8.18 -5.13
CA SER A 111 -4.73 -7.10 -6.12
C SER A 111 -3.29 -6.79 -6.50
N LEU A 112 -2.84 -7.32 -7.64
CA LEU A 112 -1.51 -7.09 -8.20
C LEU A 112 -1.52 -5.82 -9.03
N ALA A 113 -0.70 -4.86 -8.65
CA ALA A 113 -0.59 -3.55 -9.28
C ALA A 113 0.87 -3.09 -9.37
N GLY A 114 1.09 -1.93 -9.96
CA GLY A 114 2.43 -1.33 -10.12
C GLY A 114 3.05 -1.66 -11.45
N LYS A 115 4.35 -1.96 -11.46
CA LYS A 115 5.21 -2.04 -12.65
C LYS A 115 5.26 -3.40 -13.34
N VAL A 116 4.26 -4.25 -13.12
CA VAL A 116 4.12 -5.53 -13.85
C VAL A 116 3.40 -5.36 -15.18
N ARG A 117 3.67 -6.26 -16.12
CA ARG A 117 2.98 -6.26 -17.43
C ARG A 117 1.51 -6.61 -17.32
N HIS A 118 1.17 -7.56 -16.44
CA HIS A 118 -0.21 -8.02 -16.23
C HIS A 118 -0.62 -7.80 -14.78
N GLY A 119 -1.30 -6.69 -14.53
CA GLY A 119 -1.92 -6.40 -13.24
C GLY A 119 -3.38 -6.84 -13.18
N GLY A 120 -3.94 -6.94 -11.99
CA GLY A 120 -5.34 -7.29 -11.77
C GLY A 120 -5.57 -8.10 -10.49
N LEU A 121 -6.74 -8.74 -10.40
CA LEU A 121 -7.02 -9.67 -9.31
C LEU A 121 -6.51 -11.06 -9.66
N ILE A 122 -5.75 -11.63 -8.75
CA ILE A 122 -5.22 -13.00 -8.84
C ILE A 122 -5.63 -13.79 -7.62
N GLU A 123 -5.96 -15.06 -7.79
CA GLU A 123 -6.13 -16.00 -6.69
C GLU A 123 -5.02 -17.05 -6.77
N VAL A 124 -4.29 -17.21 -5.68
CA VAL A 124 -3.12 -18.10 -5.62
C VAL A 124 -3.13 -18.92 -4.32
N PRO A 125 -2.51 -20.10 -4.31
CA PRO A 125 -2.30 -20.83 -3.08
C PRO A 125 -1.35 -20.06 -2.17
N MET A 126 -1.59 -20.13 -0.87
CA MET A 126 -0.66 -19.58 0.13
C MET A 126 0.70 -20.28 0.00
N GLY A 127 1.79 -19.51 0.17
CA GLY A 127 3.14 -20.03 0.03
C GLY A 127 3.76 -19.89 -1.37
N ILE A 128 3.02 -19.35 -2.34
CA ILE A 128 3.62 -18.94 -3.62
C ILE A 128 4.70 -17.88 -3.37
N THR A 129 5.79 -17.88 -4.12
CA THR A 129 6.86 -16.89 -3.91
C THR A 129 6.57 -15.56 -4.61
N ILE A 130 7.20 -14.49 -4.13
CA ILE A 130 7.13 -13.16 -4.76
C ILE A 130 7.57 -13.25 -6.23
N ASN A 131 8.69 -13.93 -6.52
CA ASN A 131 9.19 -14.11 -7.89
C ASN A 131 8.16 -14.83 -8.79
N GLN A 132 7.51 -15.88 -8.28
CA GLN A 132 6.47 -16.58 -9.05
C GLN A 132 5.27 -15.67 -9.36
N ILE A 133 4.93 -14.76 -8.47
CA ILE A 133 3.87 -13.77 -8.72
C ILE A 133 4.34 -12.73 -9.73
N VAL A 134 5.51 -12.13 -9.54
CA VAL A 134 6.00 -11.05 -10.41
C VAL A 134 6.30 -11.55 -11.81
N GLU A 135 7.09 -12.62 -11.93
CA GLU A 135 7.55 -13.14 -13.23
C GLU A 135 6.50 -14.06 -13.86
N GLY A 136 5.95 -15.03 -13.09
CA GLY A 136 5.07 -16.04 -13.62
C GLY A 136 3.67 -15.53 -13.93
N ILE A 137 3.04 -14.79 -13.00
CA ILE A 137 1.67 -14.29 -13.15
C ILE A 137 1.67 -12.87 -13.73
N GLY A 138 2.51 -12.00 -13.18
CA GLY A 138 2.63 -10.60 -13.60
C GLY A 138 3.31 -10.40 -14.95
N GLY A 139 3.97 -11.44 -15.49
CA GLY A 139 4.69 -11.38 -16.78
C GLY A 139 5.97 -10.57 -16.74
N GLY A 140 6.54 -10.37 -15.54
CA GLY A 140 7.75 -9.58 -15.31
C GLY A 140 7.52 -8.08 -15.34
N ILE A 141 8.62 -7.32 -15.25
CA ILE A 141 8.60 -5.86 -15.27
C ILE A 141 8.47 -5.37 -16.73
N ALA A 142 7.66 -4.33 -16.92
CA ALA A 142 7.51 -3.69 -18.22
C ALA A 142 8.76 -2.90 -18.64
N ASP A 143 8.86 -2.58 -19.92
CA ASP A 143 9.79 -1.60 -20.51
C ASP A 143 11.29 -1.89 -20.24
N GLY A 144 11.69 -3.14 -20.07
CA GLY A 144 13.09 -3.55 -19.89
C GLY A 144 13.72 -3.10 -18.57
N LYS A 145 12.90 -2.67 -17.63
CA LYS A 145 13.31 -2.29 -16.27
C LYS A 145 13.52 -3.50 -15.37
N THR A 146 14.11 -3.29 -14.20
CA THR A 146 14.42 -4.34 -13.24
C THR A 146 13.45 -4.31 -12.05
N PHE A 147 13.04 -5.50 -11.60
CA PHE A 147 12.29 -5.65 -10.36
C PHE A 147 13.10 -5.15 -9.17
N LYS A 148 12.60 -4.17 -8.45
CA LYS A 148 13.26 -3.55 -7.30
C LYS A 148 12.70 -4.03 -5.98
N ALA A 149 11.38 -4.01 -5.84
CA ALA A 149 10.71 -4.37 -4.61
C ALA A 149 9.23 -4.65 -4.83
N MET A 150 8.61 -5.37 -3.87
CA MET A 150 7.18 -5.51 -3.76
C MET A 150 6.69 -4.95 -2.42
N LEU A 151 5.73 -4.04 -2.46
CA LEU A 151 4.96 -3.67 -1.29
C LEU A 151 3.81 -4.67 -1.10
N VAL A 152 3.76 -5.32 0.06
CA VAL A 152 2.73 -6.32 0.40
C VAL A 152 1.93 -5.85 1.60
N GLY A 153 0.60 -5.99 1.54
CA GLY A 153 -0.32 -5.63 2.63
C GLY A 153 -0.98 -4.26 2.49
N GLY A 154 -0.86 -3.64 1.31
CA GLY A 154 -1.42 -2.32 1.03
C GLY A 154 -0.62 -1.18 1.65
N PRO A 155 -1.22 0.03 1.83
CA PRO A 155 -0.50 1.25 2.22
C PRO A 155 0.20 1.20 3.58
N SER A 156 -0.19 0.29 4.46
CA SER A 156 0.43 0.05 5.77
C SER A 156 1.15 -1.29 5.85
N GLY A 157 1.39 -1.92 4.71
CA GLY A 157 2.17 -3.13 4.58
C GLY A 157 3.68 -2.90 4.68
N GLY A 158 4.48 -3.86 4.22
CA GLY A 158 5.94 -3.73 4.19
C GLY A 158 6.49 -3.80 2.78
N CYS A 159 7.67 -3.21 2.58
CA CYS A 159 8.39 -3.24 1.32
C CYS A 159 9.46 -4.34 1.37
N ILE A 160 9.33 -5.35 0.51
CA ILE A 160 10.25 -6.49 0.42
C ILE A 160 11.11 -6.32 -0.83
N PRO A 161 12.45 -6.34 -0.71
CA PRO A 161 13.36 -6.15 -1.85
C PRO A 161 13.35 -7.35 -2.79
N ALA A 162 13.69 -7.12 -4.07
CA ALA A 162 13.83 -8.17 -5.08
C ALA A 162 14.81 -9.28 -4.68
N SER A 163 15.86 -8.95 -3.90
CA SER A 163 16.79 -9.94 -3.35
C SER A 163 16.13 -10.98 -2.44
N MET A 164 14.93 -10.70 -1.94
CA MET A 164 14.10 -11.61 -1.15
C MET A 164 12.91 -12.14 -1.97
N GLY A 165 13.01 -12.17 -3.28
CA GLY A 165 11.93 -12.60 -4.19
C GLY A 165 11.48 -14.06 -4.01
N ASP A 166 12.27 -14.91 -3.36
CA ASP A 166 11.91 -16.29 -3.02
C ASP A 166 11.16 -16.42 -1.69
N THR A 167 10.87 -15.30 -1.00
CA THR A 167 10.03 -15.29 0.19
C THR A 167 8.64 -15.81 -0.16
N PRO A 168 8.14 -16.86 0.54
CA PRO A 168 6.78 -17.33 0.35
C PRO A 168 5.77 -16.29 0.86
N ILE A 169 4.69 -16.15 0.13
CA ILE A 169 3.57 -15.30 0.52
C ILE A 169 2.70 -16.07 1.51
N ASP A 170 3.07 -16.00 2.77
CA ASP A 170 2.28 -16.50 3.89
C ASP A 170 2.37 -15.53 5.09
N PHE A 171 1.59 -15.78 6.14
CA PHE A 171 1.49 -14.85 7.27
C PHE A 171 2.80 -14.77 8.06
N GLU A 172 3.49 -15.88 8.20
CA GLU A 172 4.69 -16.01 9.01
C GLU A 172 5.90 -15.38 8.30
N ALA A 173 6.17 -15.80 7.07
CA ALA A 173 7.32 -15.30 6.31
C ALA A 173 7.22 -13.80 6.03
N LEU A 174 6.01 -13.29 5.73
CA LEU A 174 5.81 -11.85 5.58
C LEU A 174 6.05 -11.07 6.88
N ALA A 175 5.61 -11.63 8.03
CA ALA A 175 5.84 -11.00 9.34
C ALA A 175 7.34 -10.97 9.70
N GLU A 176 8.09 -12.05 9.42
CA GLU A 176 9.55 -12.12 9.60
C GLU A 176 10.29 -11.11 8.71
N ALA A 177 9.81 -10.90 7.48
CA ALA A 177 10.32 -9.87 6.60
C ALA A 177 9.98 -8.43 7.07
N GLY A 178 9.11 -8.28 8.06
CA GLY A 178 8.63 -6.98 8.57
C GLY A 178 7.42 -6.42 7.81
N ALA A 179 6.86 -7.20 6.90
CA ALA A 179 5.65 -6.89 6.15
C ALA A 179 4.40 -7.50 6.80
N MET A 180 3.28 -7.45 6.12
CA MET A 180 2.05 -8.12 6.54
C MET A 180 1.23 -8.52 5.32
N MET A 181 0.40 -9.56 5.47
CA MET A 181 -0.51 -10.01 4.41
C MET A 181 -1.56 -8.94 4.07
N GLY A 182 -2.12 -8.28 5.06
CA GLY A 182 -3.21 -7.33 4.90
C GLY A 182 -4.42 -7.93 4.19
N SER A 183 -5.12 -7.10 3.41
CA SER A 183 -6.26 -7.53 2.58
C SER A 183 -5.86 -8.04 1.20
N GLY A 184 -4.57 -8.19 0.91
CA GLY A 184 -4.08 -8.71 -0.36
C GLY A 184 -3.69 -7.63 -1.39
N GLY A 185 -3.39 -6.41 -0.96
CA GLY A 185 -2.80 -5.40 -1.84
C GLY A 185 -1.31 -5.70 -2.11
N MET A 186 -0.92 -5.75 -3.37
CA MET A 186 0.46 -5.89 -3.82
C MET A 186 0.79 -4.80 -4.83
N VAL A 187 1.90 -4.07 -4.60
CA VAL A 187 2.40 -3.07 -5.53
C VAL A 187 3.84 -3.38 -5.88
N VAL A 188 4.07 -3.67 -7.14
CA VAL A 188 5.41 -3.99 -7.66
C VAL A 188 6.10 -2.69 -8.09
N LEU A 189 7.34 -2.53 -7.67
CA LEU A 189 8.20 -1.38 -7.94
C LEU A 189 9.38 -1.80 -8.81
N ASP A 190 9.78 -0.92 -9.71
CA ASP A 190 10.96 -1.06 -10.54
C ASP A 190 12.08 -0.10 -10.12
N ASP A 191 13.21 -0.13 -10.85
CA ASP A 191 14.38 0.71 -10.62
C ASP A 191 14.10 2.22 -10.78
N SER A 192 13.02 2.60 -11.45
CA SER A 192 12.58 4.00 -11.57
C SER A 192 11.74 4.51 -10.42
N ASP A 193 11.43 3.66 -9.42
CA ASP A 193 10.64 4.07 -8.26
C ASP A 193 11.54 4.44 -7.08
N CYS A 194 11.26 5.57 -6.45
CA CYS A 194 11.95 6.04 -5.26
C CYS A 194 11.30 5.47 -3.99
N ILE A 195 12.07 4.72 -3.21
CA ILE A 195 11.57 4.10 -1.97
C ILE A 195 11.20 5.15 -0.91
N VAL A 196 11.96 6.25 -0.81
CA VAL A 196 11.70 7.32 0.16
C VAL A 196 10.37 8.03 -0.15
N GLU A 197 10.13 8.34 -1.44
CA GLU A 197 8.87 8.94 -1.90
C GLU A 197 7.69 7.97 -1.76
N MET A 198 7.90 6.69 -2.03
CA MET A 198 6.89 5.64 -1.79
C MET A 198 6.49 5.59 -0.31
N CYS A 199 7.44 5.61 0.63
CA CYS A 199 7.16 5.68 2.06
C CYS A 199 6.36 6.93 2.43
N ARG A 200 6.74 8.09 1.90
CA ARG A 200 6.03 9.35 2.12
C ARG A 200 4.58 9.28 1.61
N TYR A 201 4.39 8.72 0.43
CA TYR A 201 3.07 8.57 -0.19
C TYR A 201 2.14 7.68 0.65
N PHE A 202 2.58 6.49 1.04
CA PHE A 202 1.77 5.57 1.84
C PHE A 202 1.50 6.08 3.26
N LEU A 203 2.49 6.74 3.85
CA LEU A 203 2.30 7.37 5.16
C LEU A 203 1.32 8.55 5.07
N SER A 204 1.29 9.27 3.95
CA SER A 204 0.27 10.31 3.71
C SER A 204 -1.14 9.73 3.71
N PHE A 205 -1.34 8.58 3.08
CA PHE A 205 -2.61 7.86 3.13
C PHE A 205 -3.00 7.48 4.56
N THR A 206 -2.11 6.81 5.29
CA THR A 206 -2.41 6.37 6.66
C THR A 206 -2.65 7.53 7.63
N GLN A 207 -1.98 8.65 7.41
CA GLN A 207 -2.21 9.89 8.17
C GLN A 207 -3.59 10.48 7.90
N HIS A 208 -4.03 10.53 6.63
CA HIS A 208 -5.38 11.01 6.28
C HIS A 208 -6.48 10.10 6.83
N GLU A 209 -6.27 8.79 6.84
CA GLU A 209 -7.21 7.80 7.34
C GLU A 209 -7.20 7.65 8.86
N SER A 210 -6.33 8.36 9.56
CA SER A 210 -6.28 8.35 11.02
C SER A 210 -7.56 8.94 11.62
N CYS A 211 -8.23 8.19 12.51
CA CYS A 211 -9.40 8.72 13.24
C CYS A 211 -9.05 9.84 14.24
N GLY A 212 -7.75 10.07 14.50
CA GLY A 212 -7.25 11.10 15.41
C GLY A 212 -7.36 10.78 16.91
N LYS A 213 -7.83 9.59 17.30
CA LYS A 213 -8.09 9.27 18.71
C LYS A 213 -6.82 9.17 19.55
N CYS A 214 -5.83 8.40 19.12
CA CYS A 214 -4.59 8.21 19.89
C CYS A 214 -3.45 9.10 19.36
N SER A 215 -2.71 9.72 20.30
CA SER A 215 -1.60 10.63 19.97
C SER A 215 -0.48 10.00 19.15
N PRO A 216 -0.03 8.75 19.43
CA PRO A 216 1.02 8.12 18.62
C PRO A 216 0.66 8.04 17.14
N CYS A 217 -0.57 7.64 16.79
CA CYS A 217 -1.02 7.63 15.41
C CYS A 217 -1.20 9.06 14.86
N ARG A 218 -2.01 9.91 15.52
CA ARG A 218 -2.36 11.25 15.03
C ARG A 218 -1.14 12.15 14.82
N ILE A 219 -0.27 12.23 15.83
CA ILE A 219 0.92 13.10 15.80
C ILE A 219 2.10 12.39 15.14
N GLY A 220 2.33 11.11 15.50
CA GLY A 220 3.48 10.35 15.04
C GLY A 220 3.49 10.18 13.52
N THR A 221 2.37 9.80 12.88
CA THR A 221 2.32 9.66 11.42
C THR A 221 2.55 11.00 10.71
N MET A 222 2.06 12.11 11.28
CA MET A 222 2.32 13.44 10.75
C MET A 222 3.82 13.78 10.80
N ARG A 223 4.48 13.55 11.92
CA ARG A 223 5.92 13.82 12.09
C ARG A 223 6.79 12.93 11.20
N LEU A 224 6.47 11.64 11.08
CA LEU A 224 7.14 10.74 10.15
C LEU A 224 7.03 11.25 8.70
N LYS A 225 5.83 11.69 8.29
CA LYS A 225 5.60 12.27 6.96
C LYS A 225 6.40 13.55 6.74
N GLU A 226 6.47 14.44 7.73
CA GLU A 226 7.28 15.67 7.67
C GLU A 226 8.76 15.36 7.47
N MET A 227 9.31 14.38 8.18
CA MET A 227 10.70 13.94 8.03
C MET A 227 10.97 13.38 6.63
N LEU A 228 10.11 12.49 6.13
CA LEU A 228 10.21 11.96 4.77
C LEU A 228 10.08 13.08 3.71
N THR A 229 9.23 14.07 3.95
CA THR A 229 9.11 15.24 3.07
C THR A 229 10.41 16.06 3.03
N ARG A 230 11.07 16.26 4.18
CA ARG A 230 12.40 16.92 4.20
C ARG A 230 13.44 16.13 3.42
N LEU A 231 13.44 14.79 3.55
CA LEU A 231 14.35 13.94 2.80
C LEU A 231 14.13 14.07 1.28
N THR A 232 12.89 13.98 0.80
CA THR A 232 12.56 14.12 -0.62
C THR A 232 12.78 15.54 -1.17
N GLN A 233 12.97 16.52 -0.28
CA GLN A 233 13.33 17.90 -0.62
C GLN A 233 14.84 18.21 -0.49
N GLY A 234 15.68 17.22 -0.18
CA GLY A 234 17.12 17.43 0.05
C GLY A 234 17.46 18.20 1.33
N LYS A 235 16.53 18.24 2.28
CA LYS A 235 16.69 18.95 3.55
C LYS A 235 16.86 18.00 4.74
N GLY A 236 17.03 16.71 4.46
CA GLY A 236 17.24 15.67 5.46
C GLY A 236 18.64 15.70 6.05
N LYS A 237 18.79 15.12 7.24
CA LYS A 237 20.07 14.97 7.96
C LYS A 237 20.23 13.54 8.39
N MET A 238 21.49 13.09 8.62
CA MET A 238 21.77 11.72 9.09
C MET A 238 20.99 11.38 10.38
N ALA A 239 20.88 12.31 11.30
CA ALA A 239 20.10 12.13 12.54
C ALA A 239 18.59 11.89 12.29
N ASP A 240 18.06 12.28 11.14
CA ASP A 240 16.66 12.02 10.80
C ASP A 240 16.40 10.51 10.59
N LEU A 241 17.41 9.71 10.21
CA LEU A 241 17.24 8.26 9.99
C LEU A 241 17.01 7.52 11.31
N ASP A 242 17.76 7.86 12.34
CA ASP A 242 17.62 7.25 13.67
C ASP A 242 16.30 7.69 14.30
N LEU A 243 15.94 8.97 14.15
CA LEU A 243 14.66 9.50 14.63
C LEU A 243 13.46 8.90 13.87
N LEU A 244 13.59 8.63 12.55
CA LEU A 244 12.56 7.92 11.77
C LEU A 244 12.32 6.52 12.31
N ASP A 245 13.38 5.77 12.61
CA ASP A 245 13.26 4.43 13.18
C ASP A 245 12.63 4.48 14.58
N GLU A 246 13.18 5.29 15.49
CA GLU A 246 12.71 5.43 16.88
C GLU A 246 11.22 5.82 16.93
N LEU A 247 10.84 6.87 16.20
CA LEU A 247 9.45 7.33 16.16
C LEU A 247 8.52 6.29 15.52
N SER A 248 9.00 5.57 14.49
CA SER A 248 8.25 4.48 13.88
C SER A 248 7.95 3.36 14.87
N GLN A 249 8.93 2.99 15.71
CA GLN A 249 8.73 2.00 16.77
C GLN A 249 7.72 2.48 17.81
N VAL A 250 7.80 3.74 18.22
CA VAL A 250 6.83 4.33 19.16
C VAL A 250 5.41 4.30 18.58
N VAL A 251 5.22 4.72 17.33
CA VAL A 251 3.91 4.68 16.66
C VAL A 251 3.39 3.24 16.57
N LYS A 252 4.24 2.29 16.20
CA LYS A 252 3.89 0.87 16.07
C LYS A 252 3.45 0.26 17.41
N GLN A 253 4.17 0.53 18.47
CA GLN A 253 3.93 -0.11 19.78
C GLN A 253 2.78 0.52 20.56
N GLN A 254 2.62 1.84 20.47
CA GLN A 254 1.71 2.59 21.34
C GLN A 254 0.40 3.03 20.69
N SER A 255 0.23 2.79 19.39
CA SER A 255 -1.07 3.05 18.74
C SER A 255 -2.15 2.10 19.21
N LEU A 256 -3.39 2.60 19.29
CA LEU A 256 -4.53 1.85 19.82
C LEU A 256 -4.97 0.69 18.90
N CYS A 257 -5.05 0.93 17.60
CA CYS A 257 -5.59 -0.02 16.62
C CYS A 257 -4.58 -0.39 15.53
N GLY A 258 -4.96 -1.36 14.70
CA GLY A 258 -4.14 -1.88 13.60
C GLY A 258 -3.66 -0.80 12.64
N LEU A 259 -4.48 0.21 12.29
CA LEU A 259 -4.08 1.29 11.40
C LEU A 259 -2.79 1.98 11.88
N GLY A 260 -2.77 2.47 13.12
CA GLY A 260 -1.60 3.14 13.68
C GLY A 260 -0.43 2.17 13.91
N LYS A 261 -0.70 0.94 14.34
CA LYS A 261 0.35 -0.07 14.57
C LYS A 261 1.07 -0.49 13.30
N THR A 262 0.40 -0.46 12.15
CA THR A 262 0.99 -0.87 10.87
C THR A 262 1.45 0.29 10.00
N ALA A 263 0.95 1.51 10.23
CA ALA A 263 1.32 2.71 9.48
C ALA A 263 2.85 2.90 9.25
N PRO A 264 3.73 2.64 10.22
CA PRO A 264 5.18 2.80 10.03
C PRO A 264 5.86 1.63 9.34
N ASN A 265 5.19 0.49 9.06
CA ASN A 265 5.84 -0.68 8.44
C ASN A 265 6.56 -0.37 7.12
N PRO A 266 5.99 0.42 6.17
CA PRO A 266 6.73 0.78 4.96
C PRO A 266 8.03 1.52 5.26
N VAL A 267 8.05 2.39 6.27
CA VAL A 267 9.24 3.15 6.68
C VAL A 267 10.27 2.22 7.31
N LEU A 268 9.85 1.37 8.24
CA LEU A 268 10.75 0.43 8.94
C LEU A 268 11.39 -0.57 7.98
N THR A 269 10.62 -1.14 7.06
CA THR A 269 11.16 -2.07 6.06
C THR A 269 12.05 -1.36 5.04
N ALA A 270 11.72 -0.13 4.65
CA ALA A 270 12.55 0.67 3.77
C ALA A 270 13.89 1.05 4.43
N LEU A 271 13.89 1.46 5.69
CA LEU A 271 15.13 1.72 6.44
C LEU A 271 15.99 0.46 6.60
N LYS A 272 15.34 -0.70 6.77
CA LYS A 272 16.03 -1.99 6.91
C LYS A 272 16.71 -2.44 5.60
N TYR A 273 16.01 -2.31 4.47
CA TYR A 273 16.44 -2.93 3.21
C TYR A 273 16.98 -1.95 2.17
N PHE A 274 16.68 -0.64 2.30
CA PHE A 274 17.02 0.41 1.32
C PHE A 274 17.62 1.64 1.98
N ARG A 275 18.35 1.46 3.09
CA ARG A 275 18.94 2.58 3.85
C ARG A 275 19.79 3.49 2.98
N GLU A 276 20.48 2.93 1.99
CA GLU A 276 21.34 3.69 1.07
C GLU A 276 20.56 4.72 0.23
N GLU A 277 19.29 4.45 -0.11
CA GLU A 277 18.48 5.45 -0.81
C GLU A 277 18.16 6.66 0.08
N PHE A 278 17.96 6.46 1.37
CA PHE A 278 17.78 7.56 2.32
C PHE A 278 19.05 8.39 2.46
N ILE A 279 20.20 7.73 2.55
CA ILE A 279 21.52 8.40 2.60
C ILE A 279 21.77 9.18 1.31
N ALA A 280 21.42 8.63 0.15
CA ALA A 280 21.52 9.33 -1.12
C ALA A 280 20.69 10.62 -1.14
N HIS A 281 19.45 10.58 -0.61
CA HIS A 281 18.60 11.78 -0.50
C HIS A 281 19.17 12.83 0.45
N ILE A 282 19.81 12.43 1.54
CA ILE A 282 20.52 13.33 2.45
C ILE A 282 21.71 14.00 1.72
N ASN A 283 22.38 13.25 0.85
CA ASN A 283 23.49 13.75 0.03
C ASN A 283 23.04 14.52 -1.24
N GLY A 284 21.74 14.84 -1.35
CA GLY A 284 21.22 15.67 -2.44
C GLY A 284 20.92 14.92 -3.74
N MET A 285 20.79 13.58 -3.71
CA MET A 285 20.56 12.77 -4.91
C MET A 285 19.36 11.82 -4.72
N CYS A 286 18.45 11.77 -5.69
CA CYS A 286 17.42 10.75 -5.79
C CYS A 286 17.86 9.69 -6.81
N PRO A 287 18.23 8.45 -6.41
CA PRO A 287 18.72 7.44 -7.35
C PRO A 287 17.71 7.06 -8.44
N ALA A 288 16.44 7.16 -8.15
CA ALA A 288 15.35 6.85 -9.09
C ALA A 288 14.91 8.07 -9.94
N GLY A 289 15.50 9.23 -9.74
CA GLY A 289 15.14 10.45 -10.48
C GLY A 289 13.68 10.91 -10.30
N LYS A 290 13.05 10.62 -9.13
CA LYS A 290 11.64 10.97 -8.86
C LYS A 290 11.45 12.24 -8.05
N CYS A 291 12.38 12.53 -7.14
CA CYS A 291 12.28 13.67 -6.24
C CYS A 291 12.79 14.93 -6.94
N LYS A 292 11.89 15.71 -7.52
CA LYS A 292 12.23 16.90 -8.33
C LYS A 292 13.26 17.84 -7.69
N PRO A 293 13.22 18.15 -6.38
CA PRO A 293 14.25 18.98 -5.75
C PRO A 293 15.66 18.40 -5.76
N LEU A 294 15.79 17.08 -6.01
CA LEU A 294 17.05 16.32 -6.02
C LEU A 294 17.47 15.88 -7.43
N ILE A 295 16.92 16.52 -8.46
CA ILE A 295 17.24 16.26 -9.86
C ILE A 295 17.77 17.54 -10.44
N ASP A 296 18.96 17.49 -11.01
CA ASP A 296 19.50 18.58 -11.78
C ASP A 296 19.54 18.18 -13.26
N TYR A 297 19.17 19.15 -14.10
CA TYR A 297 19.20 18.98 -15.54
C TYR A 297 20.40 19.73 -16.11
N TRP A 298 21.18 19.05 -16.94
CA TRP A 298 22.22 19.70 -17.75
C TRP A 298 22.08 19.25 -19.19
N ILE A 299 22.58 20.09 -20.06
CA ILE A 299 22.60 19.80 -21.48
C ILE A 299 23.92 19.11 -21.78
N ILE A 300 23.87 17.96 -22.45
CA ILE A 300 25.03 17.15 -22.78
C ILE A 300 25.74 17.69 -24.04
N ASP A 301 26.97 17.28 -24.22
CA ASP A 301 27.84 17.73 -25.31
C ASP A 301 27.40 17.31 -26.73
N THR A 302 26.44 16.37 -26.84
CA THR A 302 25.76 16.03 -28.10
C THR A 302 24.75 17.08 -28.54
N CYS A 303 24.57 18.17 -27.81
CA CYS A 303 23.65 19.25 -28.16
C CYS A 303 23.98 19.88 -29.52
N ILE A 304 22.99 19.88 -30.43
CA ILE A 304 23.10 20.43 -31.78
C ILE A 304 22.71 21.92 -31.90
N GLY A 305 22.35 22.56 -30.79
CA GLY A 305 21.96 23.97 -30.77
C GLY A 305 20.65 24.27 -31.50
N CYS A 306 19.66 23.37 -31.45
CA CYS A 306 18.40 23.48 -32.21
C CYS A 306 17.34 24.40 -31.58
N THR A 307 17.59 24.99 -30.40
CA THR A 307 16.73 25.90 -29.61
C THR A 307 15.36 25.36 -29.16
N LYS A 308 14.97 24.13 -29.49
CA LYS A 308 13.67 23.59 -29.15
C LYS A 308 13.40 23.54 -27.63
N CYS A 309 14.43 23.24 -26.82
CA CYS A 309 14.30 23.18 -25.37
C CYS A 309 13.96 24.55 -24.75
N GLU A 310 14.52 25.65 -25.27
CA GLU A 310 14.16 27.02 -24.86
C GLU A 310 12.71 27.33 -25.18
N GLN A 311 12.27 27.04 -26.43
CA GLN A 311 10.91 27.33 -26.88
C GLN A 311 9.80 26.66 -26.07
N VAL A 312 10.08 25.54 -25.41
CA VAL A 312 9.12 24.80 -24.58
C VAL A 312 9.31 25.04 -23.08
N CYS A 313 10.31 25.83 -22.69
CA CYS A 313 10.59 26.10 -21.28
C CYS A 313 9.54 27.06 -20.71
N PRO A 314 8.72 26.63 -19.71
CA PRO A 314 7.65 27.49 -19.20
C PRO A 314 8.13 28.64 -18.30
N VAL A 315 9.42 28.66 -17.96
CA VAL A 315 10.05 29.65 -17.07
C VAL A 315 11.29 30.31 -17.69
N ASP A 316 11.53 30.10 -18.99
CA ASP A 316 12.62 30.69 -19.76
C ASP A 316 14.02 30.56 -19.13
N CYS A 317 14.27 29.43 -18.41
CA CYS A 317 15.52 29.22 -17.70
C CYS A 317 16.63 28.56 -18.53
N ILE A 318 16.51 28.56 -19.87
CA ILE A 318 17.49 27.93 -20.76
C ILE A 318 18.16 29.03 -21.62
N ASP A 319 19.45 29.24 -21.44
CA ASP A 319 20.24 30.11 -22.29
C ASP A 319 20.56 29.36 -23.57
N SER A 320 20.07 29.86 -24.69
CA SER A 320 20.20 29.22 -25.98
C SER A 320 20.77 30.19 -27.04
N GLU A 321 21.61 29.64 -27.89
CA GLU A 321 22.08 30.31 -29.13
C GLU A 321 22.09 29.25 -30.23
N ALA A 322 21.55 29.58 -31.40
CA ALA A 322 21.49 28.66 -32.52
C ALA A 322 22.89 28.11 -32.88
N PHE A 323 22.96 26.80 -33.08
CA PHE A 323 24.18 26.03 -33.37
C PHE A 323 25.25 26.04 -32.26
N LYS A 324 24.92 26.48 -31.04
CA LYS A 324 25.78 26.35 -29.85
C LYS A 324 25.14 25.49 -28.80
N MET A 325 25.97 24.94 -27.93
CA MET A 325 25.49 24.21 -26.74
C MET A 325 24.71 25.16 -25.83
N HIS A 326 23.54 24.71 -25.38
CA HIS A 326 22.69 25.49 -24.47
C HIS A 326 23.06 25.25 -23.01
N PHE A 327 22.53 26.07 -22.08
CA PHE A 327 22.75 25.95 -20.65
C PHE A 327 21.44 26.15 -19.90
N ILE A 328 21.26 25.38 -18.80
CA ILE A 328 20.07 25.47 -17.92
C ILE A 328 20.47 26.23 -16.65
N ARG A 329 19.77 27.32 -16.33
CA ARG A 329 19.90 28.02 -15.05
C ARG A 329 19.12 27.20 -14.01
N LEU A 330 19.84 26.41 -13.20
CA LEU A 330 19.26 25.40 -12.28
C LEU A 330 18.43 26.04 -11.15
N ASP A 331 18.78 27.23 -10.73
CA ASP A 331 18.06 28.00 -9.69
C ASP A 331 16.67 28.47 -10.14
N GLU A 332 16.48 28.69 -11.43
CA GLU A 332 15.21 29.06 -12.05
C GLU A 332 14.42 27.86 -12.57
N CYS A 333 15.06 26.71 -12.74
CA CYS A 333 14.48 25.54 -13.35
C CYS A 333 13.42 24.89 -12.46
N THR A 334 12.19 24.74 -12.97
CA THR A 334 11.07 24.07 -12.30
C THR A 334 11.10 22.54 -12.40
N ARG A 335 12.07 21.98 -13.12
CA ARG A 335 12.25 20.51 -13.31
C ARG A 335 10.98 19.83 -13.86
N CYS A 336 10.40 20.44 -14.92
CA CYS A 336 9.12 20.02 -15.51
C CYS A 336 9.24 18.98 -16.63
N ASP A 337 10.46 18.60 -17.03
CA ASP A 337 10.80 17.65 -18.10
C ASP A 337 10.49 18.13 -19.53
N ALA A 338 9.89 19.32 -19.74
CA ALA A 338 9.49 19.78 -21.06
C ALA A 338 10.66 19.83 -22.05
N CYS A 339 11.83 20.32 -21.61
CA CYS A 339 13.03 20.37 -22.43
C CYS A 339 13.59 18.97 -22.78
N LEU A 340 13.49 18.01 -21.86
CA LEU A 340 13.89 16.61 -22.07
C LEU A 340 13.04 15.96 -23.17
N VAL A 341 11.72 16.14 -23.10
CA VAL A 341 10.78 15.58 -24.08
C VAL A 341 10.93 16.22 -25.46
N ALA A 342 11.26 17.51 -25.52
CA ALA A 342 11.42 18.23 -26.78
C ALA A 342 12.79 18.01 -27.45
N CYS A 343 13.78 17.50 -26.73
CA CYS A 343 15.14 17.31 -27.24
C CYS A 343 15.18 16.18 -28.29
N PRO A 344 15.75 16.45 -29.47
CA PRO A 344 15.82 15.46 -30.56
C PRO A 344 17.07 14.55 -30.49
N VAL A 345 17.95 14.75 -29.52
CA VAL A 345 19.23 14.03 -29.35
C VAL A 345 19.35 13.37 -28.00
#